data_f3d15bfbb00b7c6bbb550eeb81a77ad4
#
_entry.id   f3d15bfbb00b7c6bbb550eeb81a77ad4
#
_cell.length_a   1.000
_cell.length_b   1.000
_cell.length_c   1.000
_cell.angle_alpha   90.00
_cell.angle_beta   90.00
_cell.angle_gamma   90.00
#
_symmetry.space_group_name_H-M   'P 1'
#
loop_
_entity.id
_entity.type
_entity.pdbx_description
1 polymer ?
#
loop_
_entity_poly.entity_id
_entity_poly.type
_entity_poly.pdbx_seq_one_letter_code
_entity_poly.pdbx_strand_id
1 'polypeptide(L)'
;MDCFMRCVVFFVLFCCGIHLLPAQVVCSSGDSLRFKEKMQNVKSIRGKHLGDSLIFIGKTFLGTPYVEKTLEVGKTEQLVINLSGLDCTTFVENVLAFGKLVKNESYAFEDFTQALQTIRYRDGVLNGYPSRLHYFTDWIRNNAQKGLVKDITNELGGEIVSKPINFMGTHRKLYPFLASDENHNAILAVEAELAEEELCILPQRMIVEKEHLIQSGDIIALATSIKGLDVTHTGLAI
;
A
#
# COMPACT_ATOMS: atom_id res chain seq x y z
N MET A 1 -66.44 -15.79 31.21
CA MET A 1 -66.26 -15.50 29.75
C MET A 1 -65.14 -14.46 29.66
N ASP A 2 -63.89 -14.95 29.75
CA ASP A 2 -62.72 -14.10 29.79
C ASP A 2 -62.06 -14.04 28.41
N CYS A 3 -62.11 -12.87 27.81
CA CYS A 3 -61.54 -12.59 26.49
C CYS A 3 -60.06 -12.25 26.66
N PHE A 4 -59.15 -13.21 26.45
CA PHE A 4 -57.71 -12.98 26.42
C PHE A 4 -57.31 -12.40 25.05
N MET A 5 -56.99 -11.09 25.03
CA MET A 5 -56.45 -10.39 23.84
C MET A 5 -54.95 -10.64 23.77
N ARG A 6 -54.50 -11.51 22.86
CA ARG A 6 -53.08 -11.75 22.55
C ARG A 6 -52.53 -10.60 21.70
N CYS A 7 -51.69 -9.73 22.28
CA CYS A 7 -50.88 -8.81 21.54
C CYS A 7 -49.72 -9.56 20.87
N VAL A 8 -49.70 -9.59 19.53
CA VAL A 8 -48.55 -10.06 18.74
C VAL A 8 -47.70 -8.84 18.42
N VAL A 9 -46.55 -8.73 19.07
CA VAL A 9 -45.55 -7.69 18.77
C VAL A 9 -44.71 -8.19 17.60
N PHE A 10 -44.88 -7.58 16.43
CA PHE A 10 -43.99 -7.77 15.29
C PHE A 10 -42.69 -6.97 15.49
N PHE A 11 -41.62 -7.66 15.76
CA PHE A 11 -40.26 -7.08 15.70
C PHE A 11 -39.84 -7.02 14.24
N VAL A 12 -39.91 -5.83 13.61
CA VAL A 12 -39.29 -5.59 12.29
C VAL A 12 -37.80 -5.33 12.53
N LEU A 13 -36.97 -6.35 12.26
CA LEU A 13 -35.53 -6.20 12.18
C LEU A 13 -35.19 -5.36 10.93
N PHE A 14 -34.91 -4.09 11.16
CA PHE A 14 -34.39 -3.20 10.12
C PHE A 14 -32.90 -3.55 9.93
N CYS A 15 -32.60 -4.48 9.02
CA CYS A 15 -31.22 -4.72 8.56
C CYS A 15 -30.75 -3.47 7.79
N CYS A 16 -30.09 -2.55 8.50
CA CYS A 16 -29.29 -1.51 7.87
C CYS A 16 -28.11 -2.19 7.16
N GLY A 17 -28.31 -2.54 5.89
CA GLY A 17 -27.21 -2.95 5.03
C GLY A 17 -26.24 -1.78 4.91
N ILE A 18 -25.04 -1.92 5.47
CA ILE A 18 -23.92 -1.01 5.21
C ILE A 18 -23.56 -1.22 3.73
N HIS A 19 -24.11 -0.41 2.85
CA HIS A 19 -23.65 -0.31 1.47
C HIS A 19 -22.28 0.37 1.52
N LEU A 20 -21.21 -0.41 1.52
CA LEU A 20 -19.88 0.08 1.20
C LEU A 20 -19.96 0.62 -0.23
N LEU A 21 -20.00 1.95 -0.36
CA LEU A 21 -19.86 2.58 -1.66
C LEU A 21 -18.51 2.14 -2.24
N PRO A 22 -18.45 1.71 -3.51
CA PRO A 22 -17.19 1.38 -4.13
C PRO A 22 -16.27 2.60 -4.06
N ALA A 23 -15.01 2.39 -3.70
CA ALA A 23 -14.01 3.45 -3.67
C ALA A 23 -13.99 4.17 -5.01
N GLN A 24 -14.07 5.50 -4.99
CA GLN A 24 -14.00 6.27 -6.23
C GLN A 24 -12.59 6.14 -6.82
N VAL A 25 -12.51 5.53 -8.01
CA VAL A 25 -11.26 5.33 -8.74
C VAL A 25 -10.99 6.53 -9.63
N VAL A 26 -9.82 7.15 -9.47
CA VAL A 26 -9.31 8.20 -10.36
C VAL A 26 -8.30 7.59 -11.31
N CYS A 27 -8.61 7.57 -12.58
CA CYS A 27 -7.79 7.00 -13.62
C CYS A 27 -7.97 7.77 -14.92
N SER A 28 -6.88 8.14 -15.59
CA SER A 28 -6.95 8.76 -16.91
C SER A 28 -7.17 7.72 -18.02
N SER A 29 -7.63 8.16 -19.18
CA SER A 29 -7.70 7.29 -20.37
C SER A 29 -6.33 6.77 -20.78
N GLY A 30 -5.27 7.56 -20.57
CA GLY A 30 -3.89 7.16 -20.80
C GLY A 30 -3.45 6.03 -19.88
N ASP A 31 -3.82 6.07 -18.59
CA ASP A 31 -3.47 5.01 -17.64
C ASP A 31 -4.21 3.70 -17.94
N SER A 32 -5.49 3.80 -18.35
CA SER A 32 -6.26 2.64 -18.80
C SER A 32 -5.63 1.97 -20.04
N LEU A 33 -5.10 2.75 -20.98
CA LEU A 33 -4.38 2.23 -22.13
C LEU A 33 -3.07 1.56 -21.71
N ARG A 34 -2.25 2.21 -20.87
CA ARG A 34 -1.01 1.65 -20.34
C ARG A 34 -1.24 0.37 -19.55
N PHE A 35 -2.33 0.29 -18.79
CA PHE A 35 -2.72 -0.97 -18.14
C PHE A 35 -2.89 -2.10 -19.16
N LYS A 36 -3.64 -1.87 -20.23
CA LYS A 36 -3.87 -2.88 -21.28
C LYS A 36 -2.57 -3.31 -21.96
N GLU A 37 -1.70 -2.37 -22.31
CA GLU A 37 -0.38 -2.63 -22.90
C GLU A 37 0.50 -3.47 -21.96
N LYS A 38 0.58 -3.09 -20.67
CA LYS A 38 1.34 -3.86 -19.68
C LYS A 38 0.77 -5.27 -19.52
N MET A 39 -0.55 -5.42 -19.47
CA MET A 39 -1.20 -6.73 -19.35
C MET A 39 -0.89 -7.67 -20.53
N GLN A 40 -0.73 -7.15 -21.74
CA GLN A 40 -0.28 -7.96 -22.88
C GLN A 40 1.09 -8.58 -22.63
N ASN A 41 2.01 -7.81 -22.05
CA ASN A 41 3.37 -8.28 -21.74
C ASN A 41 3.38 -9.26 -20.56
N VAL A 42 2.67 -8.94 -19.47
CA VAL A 42 2.71 -9.75 -18.23
C VAL A 42 1.97 -11.09 -18.35
N LYS A 43 1.02 -11.24 -19.25
CA LYS A 43 0.39 -12.56 -19.51
C LYS A 43 1.39 -13.63 -19.96
N SER A 44 2.49 -13.21 -20.58
CA SER A 44 3.53 -14.13 -21.08
C SER A 44 4.38 -14.78 -19.99
N ILE A 45 4.34 -14.26 -18.75
CA ILE A 45 5.17 -14.75 -17.63
C ILE A 45 4.40 -15.65 -16.65
N ARG A 46 3.22 -16.09 -17.03
CA ARG A 46 2.43 -17.06 -16.25
C ARG A 46 3.27 -18.29 -15.89
N GLY A 47 3.18 -18.74 -14.64
CA GLY A 47 3.87 -19.93 -14.15
C GLY A 47 5.35 -19.74 -13.83
N LYS A 48 5.92 -18.53 -13.95
CA LYS A 48 7.27 -18.23 -13.47
C LYS A 48 7.31 -18.07 -11.95
N HIS A 49 8.52 -18.17 -11.39
CA HIS A 49 8.76 -17.82 -9.99
C HIS A 49 8.31 -16.37 -9.73
N LEU A 50 7.76 -16.11 -8.53
CA LEU A 50 7.19 -14.80 -8.22
C LEU A 50 8.20 -13.68 -8.36
N GLY A 51 9.41 -13.84 -7.81
CA GLY A 51 10.48 -12.84 -7.89
C GLY A 51 10.83 -12.47 -9.34
N ASP A 52 11.03 -13.48 -10.20
CA ASP A 52 11.30 -13.25 -11.64
C ASP A 52 10.14 -12.51 -12.31
N SER A 53 8.91 -12.81 -11.91
CA SER A 53 7.72 -12.12 -12.42
C SER A 53 7.70 -10.67 -12.01
N LEU A 54 8.01 -10.35 -10.73
CA LEU A 54 8.08 -8.98 -10.25
C LEU A 54 9.17 -8.17 -10.96
N ILE A 55 10.35 -8.77 -11.18
CA ILE A 55 11.42 -8.11 -11.95
C ILE A 55 11.00 -7.86 -13.40
N PHE A 56 10.39 -8.84 -14.05
CA PHE A 56 9.88 -8.65 -15.41
C PHE A 56 8.85 -7.52 -15.48
N ILE A 57 7.89 -7.50 -14.55
CA ILE A 57 6.88 -6.44 -14.46
C ILE A 57 7.56 -5.09 -14.18
N GLY A 58 8.48 -5.02 -13.22
CA GLY A 58 9.24 -3.80 -12.90
C GLY A 58 9.96 -3.24 -14.12
N LYS A 59 10.59 -4.10 -14.94
CA LYS A 59 11.25 -3.69 -16.18
C LYS A 59 10.29 -3.08 -17.21
N THR A 60 9.00 -3.42 -17.19
CA THR A 60 8.01 -2.76 -18.08
C THR A 60 7.77 -1.28 -17.74
N PHE A 61 8.23 -0.81 -16.59
CA PHE A 61 8.17 0.60 -16.18
C PHE A 61 9.42 1.40 -16.52
N LEU A 62 10.44 0.79 -17.09
CA LEU A 62 11.63 1.52 -17.55
C LEU A 62 11.24 2.63 -18.52
N GLY A 63 11.79 3.84 -18.29
CA GLY A 63 11.44 5.03 -19.06
C GLY A 63 10.18 5.77 -18.57
N THR A 64 9.45 5.23 -17.60
CA THR A 64 8.37 5.99 -16.94
C THR A 64 8.99 7.10 -16.08
N PRO A 65 8.54 8.37 -16.21
CA PRO A 65 9.06 9.47 -15.42
C PRO A 65 8.90 9.26 -13.90
N TYR A 66 9.90 9.67 -13.13
CA TYR A 66 9.76 9.77 -11.67
C TYR A 66 8.95 11.03 -11.34
N VAL A 67 7.82 10.88 -10.69
CA VAL A 67 6.91 11.98 -10.34
C VAL A 67 6.38 11.76 -8.92
N GLU A 68 6.70 12.69 -8.04
CA GLU A 68 6.23 12.69 -6.66
C GLU A 68 4.79 13.19 -6.53
N LYS A 69 4.12 12.82 -5.42
CA LYS A 69 2.80 13.34 -5.01
C LYS A 69 1.68 13.10 -6.03
N THR A 70 1.79 12.06 -6.84
CA THR A 70 0.78 11.73 -7.85
C THR A 70 -0.55 11.27 -7.24
N LEU A 71 -0.57 10.94 -5.94
CA LEU A 71 -1.76 10.49 -5.22
C LEU A 71 -2.55 11.64 -4.56
N GLU A 72 -1.96 12.85 -4.50
CA GLU A 72 -2.56 14.03 -3.86
C GLU A 72 -3.56 14.73 -4.81
N VAL A 73 -4.64 14.03 -5.20
CA VAL A 73 -5.60 14.52 -6.20
C VAL A 73 -6.95 14.82 -5.56
N GLY A 74 -7.53 15.96 -5.91
CA GLY A 74 -8.86 16.35 -5.44
C GLY A 74 -8.88 16.90 -4.02
N LYS A 75 -10.01 16.74 -3.33
CA LYS A 75 -10.24 17.28 -1.97
C LYS A 75 -10.33 16.18 -0.90
N THR A 76 -10.56 14.95 -1.31
CA THR A 76 -10.71 13.78 -0.44
C THR A 76 -9.86 12.65 -1.00
N GLU A 77 -9.47 11.71 -0.14
CA GLU A 77 -8.72 10.53 -0.54
C GLU A 77 -9.52 9.68 -1.53
N GLN A 78 -8.86 9.27 -2.58
CA GLN A 78 -9.41 8.45 -3.64
C GLN A 78 -8.38 7.42 -4.09
N LEU A 79 -8.82 6.32 -4.67
CA LEU A 79 -7.90 5.36 -5.28
C LEU A 79 -7.39 5.92 -6.61
N VAL A 80 -6.25 6.58 -6.57
CA VAL A 80 -5.59 7.12 -7.77
C VAL A 80 -4.77 6.03 -8.45
N ILE A 81 -5.02 5.81 -9.74
CA ILE A 81 -4.22 4.97 -10.62
C ILE A 81 -3.46 5.89 -11.57
N ASN A 82 -2.14 5.89 -11.44
CA ASN A 82 -1.23 6.60 -12.34
C ASN A 82 -0.15 5.61 -12.79
N LEU A 83 -0.10 5.32 -14.08
CA LEU A 83 0.88 4.45 -14.72
C LEU A 83 1.82 5.26 -15.64
N SER A 84 1.66 6.59 -15.66
CA SER A 84 2.37 7.52 -16.51
C SER A 84 3.50 8.26 -15.80
N GLY A 85 3.46 8.31 -14.46
CA GLY A 85 4.49 8.90 -13.60
C GLY A 85 4.40 8.27 -12.21
N LEU A 86 5.52 7.79 -11.69
CA LEU A 86 5.58 7.03 -10.44
C LEU A 86 6.68 7.60 -9.53
N ASP A 87 6.44 7.58 -8.24
CA ASP A 87 7.50 7.62 -7.24
C ASP A 87 7.92 6.19 -6.85
N CYS A 88 8.86 6.08 -5.93
CA CYS A 88 9.39 4.78 -5.53
C CYS A 88 8.34 3.87 -4.88
N THR A 89 7.44 4.42 -4.05
CA THR A 89 6.39 3.65 -3.39
C THR A 89 5.32 3.20 -4.38
N THR A 90 4.81 4.12 -5.19
CA THR A 90 3.80 3.79 -6.21
C THR A 90 4.34 2.84 -7.26
N PHE A 91 5.65 2.87 -7.57
CA PHE A 91 6.30 1.86 -8.40
C PHE A 91 6.18 0.45 -7.79
N VAL A 92 6.59 0.29 -6.52
CA VAL A 92 6.51 -1.01 -5.81
C VAL A 92 5.06 -1.51 -5.71
N GLU A 93 4.12 -0.61 -5.36
CA GLU A 93 2.70 -0.95 -5.28
C GLU A 93 2.13 -1.45 -6.61
N ASN A 94 2.45 -0.75 -7.71
CA ASN A 94 2.00 -1.15 -9.05
C ASN A 94 2.61 -2.48 -9.47
N VAL A 95 3.90 -2.71 -9.23
CA VAL A 95 4.56 -3.98 -9.54
C VAL A 95 3.91 -5.13 -8.79
N LEU A 96 3.66 -4.97 -7.49
CA LEU A 96 2.98 -5.98 -6.68
C LEU A 96 1.54 -6.22 -7.14
N ALA A 97 0.79 -5.17 -7.50
CA ALA A 97 -0.57 -5.31 -8.00
C ALA A 97 -0.60 -6.13 -9.28
N PHE A 98 0.26 -5.84 -10.27
CA PHE A 98 0.40 -6.66 -11.47
C PHE A 98 0.85 -8.08 -11.15
N GLY A 99 1.80 -8.25 -10.23
CA GLY A 99 2.27 -9.57 -9.76
C GLY A 99 1.13 -10.41 -9.19
N LYS A 100 0.25 -9.80 -8.41
CA LYS A 100 -0.95 -10.45 -7.86
C LYS A 100 -1.91 -10.90 -8.96
N LEU A 101 -2.11 -10.08 -10.00
CA LEU A 101 -2.94 -10.45 -11.15
C LEU A 101 -2.36 -11.68 -11.87
N VAL A 102 -1.06 -11.70 -12.11
CA VAL A 102 -0.38 -12.85 -12.76
C VAL A 102 -0.52 -14.11 -11.91
N LYS A 103 -0.26 -14.01 -10.60
CA LYS A 103 -0.35 -15.14 -9.66
C LYS A 103 -1.77 -15.72 -9.61
N ASN A 104 -2.78 -14.86 -9.63
CA ASN A 104 -4.20 -15.25 -9.52
C ASN A 104 -4.85 -15.55 -10.88
N GLU A 105 -4.11 -15.38 -11.98
CA GLU A 105 -4.64 -15.50 -13.36
C GLU A 105 -5.86 -14.63 -13.64
N SER A 106 -5.91 -13.47 -13.01
CA SER A 106 -6.99 -12.50 -13.08
C SER A 106 -6.47 -11.24 -13.77
N TYR A 107 -7.08 -10.84 -14.89
CA TYR A 107 -6.49 -9.85 -15.79
C TYR A 107 -7.42 -8.67 -16.09
N ALA A 108 -8.50 -8.51 -15.35
CA ALA A 108 -9.40 -7.38 -15.49
C ALA A 108 -8.83 -6.11 -14.81
N PHE A 109 -9.26 -4.96 -15.29
CA PHE A 109 -8.86 -3.69 -14.69
C PHE A 109 -9.39 -3.54 -13.26
N GLU A 110 -10.58 -4.07 -13.02
CA GLU A 110 -11.23 -4.12 -11.70
C GLU A 110 -10.39 -4.91 -10.69
N ASP A 111 -9.80 -6.03 -11.10
CA ASP A 111 -8.92 -6.84 -10.26
C ASP A 111 -7.62 -6.09 -9.93
N PHE A 112 -7.10 -5.32 -10.89
CA PHE A 112 -5.95 -4.45 -10.65
C PHE A 112 -6.29 -3.34 -9.64
N THR A 113 -7.43 -2.68 -9.78
CA THR A 113 -7.87 -1.65 -8.83
C THR A 113 -8.03 -2.22 -7.43
N GLN A 114 -8.64 -3.39 -7.30
CA GLN A 114 -8.81 -4.06 -6.02
C GLN A 114 -7.47 -4.50 -5.42
N ALA A 115 -6.54 -5.01 -6.23
CA ALA A 115 -5.21 -5.38 -5.78
C ALA A 115 -4.45 -4.16 -5.28
N LEU A 116 -4.48 -3.04 -6.01
CA LEU A 116 -3.82 -1.80 -5.64
C LEU A 116 -4.42 -1.19 -4.36
N GLN A 117 -5.74 -1.18 -4.23
CA GLN A 117 -6.40 -0.76 -2.99
C GLN A 117 -5.95 -1.62 -1.80
N THR A 118 -5.95 -2.94 -1.96
CA THR A 118 -5.53 -3.87 -0.91
C THR A 118 -4.10 -3.60 -0.45
N ILE A 119 -3.19 -3.25 -1.37
CA ILE A 119 -1.77 -3.00 -1.08
C ILE A 119 -1.57 -1.64 -0.40
N ARG A 120 -2.26 -0.60 -0.89
CA ARG A 120 -2.02 0.82 -0.53
C ARG A 120 -2.67 1.24 0.78
N TYR A 121 -3.80 0.62 1.13
CA TYR A 121 -4.59 1.07 2.28
C TYR A 121 -4.54 0.06 3.43
N ARG A 122 -4.66 0.60 4.64
CA ARG A 122 -4.73 -0.16 5.88
C ARG A 122 -5.87 -1.18 5.80
N ASP A 123 -5.56 -2.44 6.09
CA ASP A 123 -6.48 -3.58 6.00
C ASP A 123 -7.18 -3.73 4.64
N GLY A 124 -6.62 -3.11 3.60
CA GLY A 124 -7.17 -3.10 2.25
C GLY A 124 -8.39 -2.19 2.06
N VAL A 125 -8.70 -1.34 3.02
CA VAL A 125 -9.92 -0.51 3.03
C VAL A 125 -9.57 0.96 2.86
N LEU A 126 -10.08 1.59 1.78
CA LEU A 126 -10.01 3.03 1.60
C LEU A 126 -11.06 3.69 2.50
N ASN A 127 -10.61 4.36 3.55
CA ASN A 127 -11.43 5.07 4.52
C ASN A 127 -10.78 6.43 4.86
N GLY A 128 -10.77 7.35 3.88
CA GLY A 128 -10.14 8.66 4.01
C GLY A 128 -8.60 8.61 3.99
N TYR A 129 -8.01 9.79 4.06
CA TYR A 129 -6.56 10.00 3.93
C TYR A 129 -5.70 9.20 4.93
N PRO A 130 -6.07 9.08 6.22
CA PRO A 130 -5.26 8.34 7.20
C PRO A 130 -5.24 6.83 6.99
N SER A 131 -6.14 6.28 6.17
CA SER A 131 -6.13 4.84 5.85
C SER A 131 -5.05 4.46 4.84
N ARG A 132 -4.51 5.43 4.07
CA ARG A 132 -3.36 5.19 3.20
C ARG A 132 -2.13 4.92 4.05
N LEU A 133 -1.34 3.92 3.67
CA LEU A 133 -0.12 3.52 4.36
C LEU A 133 1.02 4.49 3.98
N HIS A 134 1.09 5.62 4.68
CA HIS A 134 2.01 6.72 4.35
C HIS A 134 3.45 6.45 4.72
N TYR A 135 3.69 5.74 5.83
CA TYR A 135 5.01 5.31 6.26
C TYR A 135 5.30 3.94 5.71
N PHE A 136 6.49 3.74 5.15
CA PHE A 136 6.79 2.48 4.49
C PHE A 136 6.97 1.33 5.48
N THR A 137 7.38 1.61 6.71
CA THR A 137 7.40 0.62 7.80
C THR A 137 5.98 0.11 8.11
N ASP A 138 5.02 1.02 8.20
CA ASP A 138 3.60 0.69 8.35
C ASP A 138 3.07 -0.10 7.13
N TRP A 139 3.49 0.30 5.93
CA TRP A 139 3.18 -0.40 4.69
C TRP A 139 3.69 -1.85 4.72
N ILE A 140 4.94 -2.10 5.15
CA ILE A 140 5.51 -3.45 5.28
C ILE A 140 4.68 -4.26 6.28
N ARG A 141 4.43 -3.74 7.47
CA ARG A 141 3.72 -4.45 8.56
C ARG A 141 2.31 -4.82 8.16
N ASN A 142 1.54 -3.84 7.65
CA ASN A 142 0.16 -4.09 7.27
C ASN A 142 0.06 -5.05 6.07
N ASN A 143 0.97 -4.95 5.09
CA ASN A 143 1.00 -5.90 3.98
C ASN A 143 1.51 -7.29 4.40
N ALA A 144 2.35 -7.40 5.43
CA ALA A 144 2.73 -8.68 6.01
C ALA A 144 1.56 -9.33 6.74
N GLN A 145 0.78 -8.58 7.53
CA GLN A 145 -0.44 -9.06 8.18
C GLN A 145 -1.48 -9.58 7.15
N LYS A 146 -1.57 -8.93 5.98
CA LYS A 146 -2.41 -9.36 4.86
C LYS A 146 -1.82 -10.55 4.07
N GLY A 147 -0.62 -11.03 4.43
CA GLY A 147 0.06 -12.14 3.74
C GLY A 147 0.54 -11.80 2.32
N LEU A 148 0.74 -10.52 2.02
CA LEU A 148 1.20 -10.05 0.70
C LEU A 148 2.72 -9.99 0.59
N VAL A 149 3.39 -9.68 1.70
CA VAL A 149 4.86 -9.65 1.82
C VAL A 149 5.29 -10.36 3.09
N LYS A 150 6.59 -10.61 3.25
CA LYS A 150 7.21 -11.08 4.49
C LYS A 150 8.39 -10.15 4.80
N ASP A 151 8.42 -9.58 5.98
CA ASP A 151 9.61 -8.86 6.45
C ASP A 151 10.67 -9.90 6.87
N ILE A 152 11.79 -9.91 6.18
CA ILE A 152 12.93 -10.80 6.44
C ILE A 152 14.10 -10.08 7.09
N THR A 153 13.96 -8.80 7.44
CA THR A 153 15.05 -7.97 7.96
C THR A 153 15.70 -8.59 9.18
N ASN A 154 14.89 -9.10 10.13
CA ASN A 154 15.42 -9.78 11.33
C ASN A 154 16.14 -11.10 10.98
N GLU A 155 15.65 -11.86 10.00
CA GLU A 155 16.27 -13.11 9.54
C GLU A 155 17.66 -12.86 8.90
N LEU A 156 17.84 -11.68 8.29
CA LEU A 156 19.13 -11.24 7.76
C LEU A 156 20.09 -10.72 8.83
N GLY A 157 19.67 -10.67 10.10
CA GLY A 157 20.47 -10.14 11.20
C GLY A 157 20.27 -8.64 11.42
N GLY A 158 19.08 -8.14 11.11
CA GLY A 158 18.69 -6.77 11.39
C GLY A 158 18.79 -6.44 12.89
N GLU A 159 19.02 -5.17 13.18
CA GLU A 159 19.14 -4.64 14.54
C GLU A 159 17.91 -3.76 14.86
N ILE A 160 17.43 -3.88 16.09
CA ILE A 160 16.36 -3.03 16.58
C ILE A 160 16.90 -1.64 16.84
N VAL A 161 16.23 -0.64 16.29
CA VAL A 161 16.55 0.77 16.47
C VAL A 161 15.36 1.52 17.04
N SER A 162 15.62 2.42 17.98
CA SER A 162 14.62 3.35 18.49
C SER A 162 14.67 4.64 17.67
N LYS A 163 13.63 4.90 16.91
CA LYS A 163 13.51 6.11 16.09
C LYS A 163 12.06 6.55 16.05
N PRO A 164 11.74 7.80 16.46
CA PRO A 164 10.38 8.29 16.32
C PRO A 164 9.99 8.38 14.85
N ILE A 165 8.78 7.93 14.52
CA ILE A 165 8.16 8.07 13.20
C ILE A 165 7.04 9.08 13.34
N ASN A 166 7.28 10.35 12.98
CA ASN A 166 6.35 11.46 13.19
C ASN A 166 6.57 12.61 12.19
N PHE A 167 7.08 12.30 11.00
CA PHE A 167 7.43 13.31 10.02
C PHE A 167 6.21 14.09 9.52
N MET A 168 5.12 13.42 9.20
CA MET A 168 3.92 14.06 8.65
C MET A 168 3.25 14.99 9.67
N GLY A 169 3.11 14.53 10.91
CA GLY A 169 2.53 15.33 12.00
C GLY A 169 3.34 16.59 12.27
N THR A 170 4.69 16.49 12.24
CA THR A 170 5.58 17.64 12.48
C THR A 170 5.75 18.54 11.24
N HIS A 171 5.49 18.05 10.04
CA HIS A 171 5.64 18.78 8.78
C HIS A 171 4.31 18.92 8.02
N ARG A 172 3.22 19.12 8.76
CA ARG A 172 1.84 19.22 8.28
C ARG A 172 1.69 20.01 6.96
N LYS A 173 2.42 21.13 6.82
CA LYS A 173 2.35 22.03 5.67
C LYS A 173 2.82 21.41 4.34
N LEU A 174 3.57 20.30 4.39
CA LEU A 174 4.05 19.62 3.19
C LEU A 174 2.97 18.71 2.57
N TYR A 175 1.86 18.49 3.29
CA TYR A 175 0.80 17.54 2.93
C TYR A 175 -0.54 18.26 2.79
N PRO A 176 -1.03 18.51 1.57
CA PRO A 176 -2.27 19.28 1.35
C PRO A 176 -3.49 18.75 2.12
N PHE A 177 -3.65 17.43 2.20
CA PHE A 177 -4.78 16.83 2.91
C PHE A 177 -4.71 16.99 4.43
N LEU A 178 -3.54 17.29 4.99
CA LEU A 178 -3.38 17.61 6.41
C LEU A 178 -3.80 19.06 6.74
N ALA A 179 -4.26 19.84 5.75
CA ALA A 179 -4.95 21.11 6.05
C ALA A 179 -6.22 20.87 6.88
N SER A 180 -6.86 19.71 6.75
CA SER A 180 -7.94 19.25 7.64
C SER A 180 -7.36 18.85 9.00
N ASP A 181 -7.93 19.42 10.09
CA ASP A 181 -7.58 19.04 11.46
C ASP A 181 -7.97 17.58 11.76
N GLU A 182 -9.04 17.09 11.18
CA GLU A 182 -9.47 15.70 11.30
C GLU A 182 -8.40 14.76 10.73
N ASN A 183 -7.94 14.98 9.49
CA ASN A 183 -6.88 14.17 8.89
C ASN A 183 -5.57 14.28 9.68
N HIS A 184 -5.22 15.50 10.13
CA HIS A 184 -3.99 15.70 10.90
C HIS A 184 -4.03 14.93 12.23
N ASN A 185 -5.12 15.03 13.00
CA ASN A 185 -5.28 14.30 14.26
C ASN A 185 -5.26 12.79 14.06
N ALA A 186 -5.87 12.31 12.97
CA ALA A 186 -5.84 10.88 12.63
C ALA A 186 -4.44 10.40 12.24
N ILE A 187 -3.64 11.20 11.53
CA ILE A 187 -2.23 10.88 11.26
C ILE A 187 -1.41 10.88 12.55
N LEU A 188 -1.63 11.83 13.48
CA LEU A 188 -0.96 11.80 14.79
C LEU A 188 -1.28 10.52 15.58
N ALA A 189 -2.50 9.99 15.47
CA ALA A 189 -2.86 8.72 16.09
C ALA A 189 -2.10 7.54 15.44
N VAL A 190 -2.00 7.50 14.10
CA VAL A 190 -1.18 6.50 13.39
C VAL A 190 0.29 6.59 13.83
N GLU A 191 0.86 7.78 13.92
CA GLU A 191 2.24 7.99 14.37
C GLU A 191 2.46 7.54 15.82
N ALA A 192 1.46 7.73 16.70
CA ALA A 192 1.51 7.24 18.08
C ALA A 192 1.50 5.70 18.13
N GLU A 193 0.68 5.03 17.31
CA GLU A 193 0.69 3.57 17.18
C GLU A 193 2.05 3.06 16.67
N LEU A 194 2.63 3.72 15.65
CA LEU A 194 3.94 3.35 15.12
C LEU A 194 5.08 3.55 16.12
N ALA A 195 4.95 4.48 17.05
CA ALA A 195 5.96 4.73 18.09
C ALA A 195 6.04 3.61 19.14
N GLU A 196 4.97 2.82 19.31
CA GLU A 196 4.95 1.65 20.20
C GLU A 196 5.62 0.42 19.58
N GLU A 197 5.95 0.49 18.30
CA GLU A 197 6.46 -0.62 17.51
C GLU A 197 7.98 -0.52 17.29
N GLU A 198 8.68 -1.65 17.44
CA GLU A 198 10.11 -1.71 17.16
C GLU A 198 10.40 -1.60 15.66
N LEU A 199 11.41 -0.82 15.30
CA LEU A 199 11.92 -0.73 13.94
C LEU A 199 13.18 -1.60 13.81
N CYS A 200 13.13 -2.62 12.94
CA CYS A 200 14.27 -3.46 12.61
C CYS A 200 14.93 -2.96 11.32
N ILE A 201 16.24 -2.75 11.35
CA ILE A 201 17.02 -2.26 10.19
C ILE A 201 18.24 -3.15 10.01
N LEU A 202 18.51 -3.57 8.76
CA LEU A 202 19.78 -4.19 8.41
C LEU A 202 20.86 -3.10 8.31
N PRO A 203 21.86 -3.09 9.21
CA PRO A 203 22.90 -2.08 9.18
C PRO A 203 23.71 -2.13 7.88
N GLN A 204 24.06 -0.96 7.34
CA GLN A 204 24.83 -0.86 6.09
C GLN A 204 26.11 -1.69 6.09
N ARG A 205 26.81 -1.81 7.24
CA ARG A 205 28.02 -2.62 7.39
C ARG A 205 27.79 -4.11 7.15
N MET A 206 26.55 -4.59 7.29
CA MET A 206 26.19 -6.00 7.14
C MET A 206 25.73 -6.34 5.72
N ILE A 207 25.45 -5.34 4.87
CA ILE A 207 24.87 -5.56 3.55
C ILE A 207 25.75 -6.50 2.71
N VAL A 208 27.05 -6.21 2.62
CA VAL A 208 27.98 -7.04 1.81
C VAL A 208 28.02 -8.49 2.27
N GLU A 209 27.91 -8.73 3.57
CA GLU A 209 27.87 -10.10 4.13
C GLU A 209 26.54 -10.80 3.83
N LYS A 210 25.43 -10.07 3.79
CA LYS A 210 24.06 -10.61 3.71
C LYS A 210 23.42 -10.52 2.35
N GLU A 211 24.00 -9.77 1.40
CA GLU A 211 23.39 -9.54 0.08
C GLU A 211 23.08 -10.83 -0.69
N HIS A 212 23.85 -11.91 -0.44
CA HIS A 212 23.62 -13.21 -1.07
C HIS A 212 22.32 -13.91 -0.61
N LEU A 213 21.71 -13.43 0.48
CA LEU A 213 20.42 -13.91 1.01
C LEU A 213 19.23 -13.11 0.43
N ILE A 214 19.51 -11.96 -0.16
CA ILE A 214 18.49 -11.15 -0.83
C ILE A 214 18.23 -11.76 -2.20
N GLN A 215 16.97 -12.01 -2.49
CA GLN A 215 16.55 -12.65 -3.73
C GLN A 215 16.05 -11.63 -4.76
N SER A 216 16.19 -11.98 -6.02
CA SER A 216 15.63 -11.20 -7.12
C SER A 216 14.11 -11.06 -6.95
N GLY A 217 13.61 -9.82 -6.96
CA GLY A 217 12.21 -9.49 -6.68
C GLY A 217 11.90 -9.12 -5.24
N ASP A 218 12.85 -9.24 -4.30
CA ASP A 218 12.68 -8.71 -2.95
C ASP A 218 12.53 -7.19 -2.99
N ILE A 219 11.67 -6.67 -2.11
CA ILE A 219 11.47 -5.24 -1.94
C ILE A 219 12.52 -4.71 -0.98
N ILE A 220 13.28 -3.72 -1.43
CA ILE A 220 14.28 -3.03 -0.62
C ILE A 220 13.72 -1.69 -0.17
N ALA A 221 13.81 -1.40 1.12
CA ALA A 221 13.45 -0.12 1.73
C ALA A 221 14.71 0.52 2.35
N LEU A 222 15.06 1.72 1.90
CA LEU A 222 16.23 2.44 2.40
C LEU A 222 15.83 3.30 3.59
N ALA A 223 16.18 2.84 4.79
CA ALA A 223 16.02 3.61 6.02
C ALA A 223 16.84 4.90 5.97
N THR A 224 16.35 5.96 6.64
CA THR A 224 16.95 7.29 6.56
C THR A 224 17.33 7.84 7.93
N SER A 225 18.30 8.75 7.97
CA SER A 225 18.66 9.55 9.14
C SER A 225 17.77 10.79 9.33
N ILE A 226 16.88 11.10 8.38
CA ILE A 226 15.95 12.23 8.50
C ILE A 226 15.08 12.02 9.73
N LYS A 227 15.05 13.03 10.61
CA LYS A 227 14.30 12.97 11.85
C LYS A 227 12.80 12.79 11.57
N GLY A 228 12.19 11.81 12.21
CA GLY A 228 10.75 11.53 12.09
C GLY A 228 10.34 10.74 10.84
N LEU A 229 11.25 10.53 9.86
CA LEU A 229 10.95 9.75 8.66
C LEU A 229 11.61 8.37 8.76
N ASP A 230 10.92 7.32 8.35
CA ASP A 230 11.39 5.93 8.37
C ASP A 230 12.23 5.57 7.14
N VAL A 231 11.68 5.75 5.96
CA VAL A 231 12.23 5.33 4.67
C VAL A 231 12.22 6.49 3.69
N THR A 232 13.28 6.64 2.88
CA THR A 232 13.35 7.67 1.83
C THR A 232 13.22 7.11 0.43
N HIS A 233 13.51 5.83 0.23
CA HIS A 233 13.45 5.22 -1.09
C HIS A 233 13.14 3.73 -1.01
N THR A 234 12.47 3.23 -2.05
CA THR A 234 12.15 1.81 -2.17
C THR A 234 12.42 1.32 -3.59
N GLY A 235 12.60 0.02 -3.74
CA GLY A 235 12.84 -0.60 -5.05
C GLY A 235 12.78 -2.11 -4.97
N LEU A 236 13.23 -2.76 -6.04
CA LEU A 236 13.32 -4.21 -6.14
C LEU A 236 14.78 -4.64 -6.30
N ALA A 237 15.19 -5.67 -5.59
CA ALA A 237 16.47 -6.34 -5.80
C ALA A 237 16.48 -7.09 -7.14
N ILE A 238 17.63 -7.10 -7.84
CA ILE A 238 17.83 -7.80 -9.12
C ILE A 238 18.98 -8.76 -8.99
#